data_b6c50d5dac887c7be33f6ebbdc9eb1e6
#
_entry.id   b6c50d5dac887c7be33f6ebbdc9eb1e6
#
_cell.length_a   1.000
_cell.length_b   1.000
_cell.length_c   1.000
_cell.angle_alpha   90.00
_cell.angle_beta   90.00
_cell.angle_gamma   90.00
#
_symmetry.space_group_name_H-M   'P 1'
#
loop_
_entity.id
_entity.type
_entity.pdbx_description
1 polymer ?
#
loop_
_entity_poly.entity_id
_entity_poly.type
_entity_poly.pdbx_seq_one_letter_code
_entity_poly.pdbx_strand_id
1 'polypeptide(L)'
;MQKAFSRVTIPAALVIGLSALLLLGLVSTYSTNRGASGHGISKNVFELSAKLDTSVNPPFKWVNTTNGVINPTLNFKANTNEVIQIQNPTDFKHQLIIDFNGKQIATSGDIASGSSGQIIVKPNMAGTFGYHCLYHPTTMKGIIQVQ
;
A
#
# COMPACT_ATOMS: atom_id res chain seq x y z
N MET A 1 -16.06 63.40 -15.90
CA MET A 1 -15.13 62.89 -16.91
C MET A 1 -15.28 61.34 -16.95
N GLN A 2 -16.11 60.86 -17.89
CA GLN A 2 -16.31 59.43 -18.10
C GLN A 2 -15.42 58.99 -19.25
N LYS A 3 -14.54 58.00 -19.01
CA LYS A 3 -13.74 57.38 -20.08
C LYS A 3 -14.51 56.16 -20.61
N ALA A 4 -14.84 56.27 -21.90
CA ALA A 4 -15.50 55.21 -22.67
C ALA A 4 -14.59 53.98 -22.86
N PHE A 5 -15.13 52.78 -22.57
CA PHE A 5 -14.49 51.52 -22.93
C PHE A 5 -14.88 51.16 -24.36
N SER A 6 -13.89 51.07 -25.21
CA SER A 6 -14.02 50.58 -26.58
C SER A 6 -14.25 49.08 -26.60
N ARG A 7 -15.36 48.64 -27.22
CA ARG A 7 -15.66 47.23 -27.47
C ARG A 7 -14.93 46.79 -28.74
N VAL A 8 -14.05 45.79 -28.57
CA VAL A 8 -13.44 45.11 -29.69
C VAL A 8 -14.40 43.98 -30.12
N THR A 9 -14.97 44.09 -31.29
CA THR A 9 -15.75 43.03 -31.95
C THR A 9 -14.83 42.14 -32.77
N ILE A 10 -14.80 40.83 -32.46
CA ILE A 10 -14.08 39.82 -33.24
C ILE A 10 -15.08 39.20 -34.23
N PRO A 11 -14.80 39.18 -35.52
CA PRO A 11 -15.69 38.51 -36.49
C PRO A 11 -15.54 36.99 -36.40
N ALA A 12 -16.67 36.30 -36.36
CA ALA A 12 -16.76 34.84 -36.46
C ALA A 12 -16.43 34.42 -37.90
N ALA A 13 -15.30 33.76 -38.06
CA ALA A 13 -15.00 33.02 -39.28
C ALA A 13 -15.39 31.58 -39.11
N LEU A 14 -16.44 31.18 -39.83
CA LEU A 14 -16.97 29.86 -39.97
C LEU A 14 -16.02 29.05 -40.89
N VAL A 15 -15.29 28.08 -40.34
CA VAL A 15 -14.56 27.10 -41.13
C VAL A 15 -15.18 25.74 -40.90
N ILE A 16 -15.97 25.31 -41.85
CA ILE A 16 -16.48 23.93 -41.95
C ILE A 16 -15.36 23.13 -42.59
N GLY A 17 -14.62 22.38 -41.78
CA GLY A 17 -13.63 21.40 -42.21
C GLY A 17 -14.12 19.99 -41.90
N LEU A 18 -14.69 19.33 -42.94
CA LEU A 18 -15.03 17.93 -42.93
C LEU A 18 -13.72 17.13 -42.98
N SER A 19 -13.28 16.57 -41.88
CA SER A 19 -12.16 15.62 -41.86
C SER A 19 -12.64 14.30 -41.28
N ALA A 20 -12.90 13.34 -42.16
CA ALA A 20 -13.07 11.95 -41.82
C ALA A 20 -11.77 11.43 -41.22
N LEU A 21 -11.71 11.25 -39.90
CA LEU A 21 -10.63 10.54 -39.25
C LEU A 21 -10.94 9.07 -39.21
N LEU A 22 -10.23 8.31 -40.05
CA LEU A 22 -10.07 6.88 -39.93
C LEU A 22 -9.56 6.54 -38.51
N LEU A 23 -10.39 5.88 -37.72
CA LEU A 23 -9.98 5.21 -36.48
C LEU A 23 -9.10 4.01 -36.83
N LEU A 24 -7.82 4.24 -37.06
CA LEU A 24 -6.82 3.18 -36.99
C LEU A 24 -6.68 2.79 -35.52
N GLY A 25 -7.31 1.67 -35.16
CA GLY A 25 -7.14 1.04 -33.87
C GLY A 25 -5.67 0.67 -33.64
N LEU A 26 -4.98 1.45 -32.84
CA LEU A 26 -3.72 1.04 -32.26
C LEU A 26 -4.00 -0.04 -31.22
N VAL A 27 -4.00 -1.29 -31.68
CA VAL A 27 -3.84 -2.43 -30.79
C VAL A 27 -2.42 -2.34 -30.23
N SER A 28 -2.28 -1.74 -29.06
CA SER A 28 -1.05 -1.86 -28.28
C SER A 28 -0.91 -3.32 -27.88
N THR A 29 -0.17 -4.08 -28.66
CA THR A 29 0.33 -5.37 -28.24
C THR A 29 1.33 -5.11 -27.11
N TYR A 30 0.88 -5.28 -25.87
CA TYR A 30 1.79 -5.41 -24.76
C TYR A 30 2.62 -6.67 -24.98
N SER A 31 3.80 -6.48 -25.54
CA SER A 31 4.84 -7.51 -25.61
C SER A 31 5.21 -7.86 -24.17
N THR A 32 4.66 -8.96 -23.65
CA THR A 32 5.19 -9.56 -22.45
C THR A 32 6.56 -10.11 -22.79
N ASN A 33 7.60 -9.35 -22.53
CA ASN A 33 8.98 -9.83 -22.54
C ASN A 33 9.10 -10.95 -21.48
N ARG A 34 8.76 -12.16 -21.87
CA ARG A 34 9.23 -13.38 -21.21
C ARG A 34 10.65 -13.63 -21.70
N GLY A 35 11.62 -13.18 -20.95
CA GLY A 35 13.00 -13.47 -21.31
C GLY A 35 14.00 -12.69 -20.49
N ALA A 36 14.03 -12.95 -19.19
CA ALA A 36 15.27 -12.88 -18.43
C ALA A 36 15.13 -13.88 -17.30
N SER A 37 15.90 -14.97 -17.36
CA SER A 37 16.19 -15.81 -16.20
C SER A 37 17.00 -15.00 -15.19
N GLY A 38 16.37 -13.94 -14.65
CA GLY A 38 16.81 -13.34 -13.42
C GLY A 38 16.50 -14.35 -12.33
N HIS A 39 17.45 -14.67 -11.48
CA HIS A 39 17.18 -15.31 -10.20
C HIS A 39 16.12 -14.48 -9.51
N GLY A 40 14.86 -14.85 -9.68
CA GLY A 40 13.73 -14.18 -9.06
C GLY A 40 13.94 -14.28 -7.58
N ILE A 41 14.22 -13.14 -6.93
CA ILE A 41 14.23 -13.05 -5.48
C ILE A 41 12.85 -13.50 -5.05
N SER A 42 12.74 -14.71 -4.51
CA SER A 42 11.48 -15.21 -3.97
C SER A 42 11.01 -14.23 -2.90
N LYS A 43 9.83 -13.69 -3.09
CA LYS A 43 9.26 -12.66 -2.24
C LYS A 43 7.88 -13.12 -1.81
N ASN A 44 7.72 -13.37 -0.52
CA ASN A 44 6.41 -13.60 0.06
C ASN A 44 5.80 -12.25 0.45
N VAL A 45 4.54 -12.05 0.14
CA VAL A 45 3.80 -10.82 0.47
C VAL A 45 2.66 -11.15 1.41
N PHE A 46 2.63 -10.46 2.53
CA PHE A 46 1.57 -10.48 3.52
C PHE A 46 0.84 -9.15 3.49
N GLU A 47 -0.46 -9.17 3.42
CA GLU A 47 -1.28 -7.97 3.34
C GLU A 47 -2.04 -7.77 4.64
N LEU A 48 -1.81 -6.65 5.30
CA LEU A 48 -2.50 -6.22 6.51
C LEU A 48 -3.25 -4.91 6.28
N SER A 49 -4.35 -4.75 6.96
CA SER A 49 -5.09 -3.49 7.05
C SER A 49 -5.38 -3.16 8.50
N ALA A 50 -5.28 -1.88 8.85
CA ALA A 50 -5.84 -1.38 10.09
C ALA A 50 -7.38 -1.43 9.99
N LYS A 51 -8.05 -1.88 11.05
CA LYS A 51 -9.51 -1.98 11.12
C LYS A 51 -10.01 -1.44 12.44
N LEU A 52 -11.09 -0.63 12.39
CA LEU A 52 -11.83 -0.23 13.57
C LEU A 52 -12.58 -1.45 14.13
N ASP A 53 -12.43 -1.71 15.43
CA ASP A 53 -13.12 -2.76 16.16
C ASP A 53 -13.56 -2.21 17.53
N THR A 54 -14.79 -1.76 17.62
CA THR A 54 -15.35 -1.14 18.83
C THR A 54 -15.55 -2.11 20.00
N SER A 55 -15.32 -3.40 19.80
CA SER A 55 -15.39 -4.42 20.86
C SER A 55 -14.17 -4.44 21.77
N VAL A 56 -13.11 -3.69 21.43
CA VAL A 56 -11.84 -3.61 22.16
C VAL A 56 -11.44 -2.17 22.46
N ASN A 57 -10.54 -1.98 23.40
CA ASN A 57 -9.99 -0.67 23.73
C ASN A 57 -8.45 -0.74 23.84
N PRO A 58 -7.69 0.00 23.03
CA PRO A 58 -8.09 0.87 21.91
C PRO A 58 -8.85 0.12 20.78
N PRO A 59 -9.77 0.80 20.05
CA PRO A 59 -10.71 0.14 19.15
C PRO A 59 -10.11 -0.18 17.76
N PHE A 60 -8.91 -0.74 17.71
CA PHE A 60 -8.23 -1.06 16.45
C PHE A 60 -7.60 -2.44 16.50
N LYS A 61 -7.55 -3.09 15.33
CA LYS A 61 -6.88 -4.38 15.10
C LYS A 61 -6.22 -4.43 13.73
N TRP A 62 -5.22 -5.30 13.58
CA TRP A 62 -4.73 -5.69 12.26
C TRP A 62 -5.61 -6.77 11.68
N VAL A 63 -5.87 -6.71 10.38
CA VAL A 63 -6.66 -7.70 9.65
C VAL A 63 -5.89 -8.12 8.41
N ASN A 64 -5.78 -9.42 8.16
CA ASN A 64 -5.30 -9.93 6.89
C ASN A 64 -6.36 -9.64 5.81
N THR A 65 -6.00 -8.92 4.75
CA THR A 65 -6.95 -8.47 3.72
C THR A 65 -7.46 -9.62 2.84
N THR A 66 -6.70 -10.70 2.73
CA THR A 66 -7.04 -11.85 1.90
C THR A 66 -8.11 -12.75 2.53
N ASN A 67 -8.03 -12.99 3.86
CA ASN A 67 -8.88 -13.97 4.54
C ASN A 67 -9.65 -13.42 5.75
N GLY A 68 -9.48 -12.13 6.09
CA GLY A 68 -10.19 -11.47 7.18
C GLY A 68 -9.73 -11.86 8.59
N VAL A 69 -8.67 -12.65 8.73
CA VAL A 69 -8.16 -13.05 10.06
C VAL A 69 -7.63 -11.85 10.82
N ILE A 70 -8.12 -11.69 12.05
CA ILE A 70 -7.74 -10.60 12.95
C ILE A 70 -6.42 -10.95 13.64
N ASN A 71 -5.48 -9.98 13.67
CA ASN A 71 -4.17 -10.13 14.30
C ASN A 71 -3.47 -11.45 13.90
N PRO A 72 -3.32 -11.71 12.58
CA PRO A 72 -2.91 -13.02 12.07
C PRO A 72 -1.50 -13.41 12.52
N THR A 73 -1.25 -14.71 12.61
CA THR A 73 0.12 -15.22 12.59
C THR A 73 0.67 -15.13 11.17
N LEU A 74 1.84 -14.52 11.01
CA LEU A 74 2.55 -14.41 9.72
C LEU A 74 3.64 -15.50 9.68
N ASN A 75 3.60 -16.35 8.66
CA ASN A 75 4.57 -17.44 8.51
C ASN A 75 5.65 -17.02 7.51
N PHE A 76 6.83 -16.69 8.01
CA PHE A 76 7.98 -16.28 7.23
C PHE A 76 8.93 -17.46 6.97
N LYS A 77 9.73 -17.32 5.91
CA LYS A 77 10.84 -18.25 5.63
C LYS A 77 12.16 -17.57 5.94
N ALA A 78 13.04 -18.28 6.66
CA ALA A 78 14.39 -17.80 6.89
C ALA A 78 15.14 -17.59 5.56
N ASN A 79 16.01 -16.60 5.51
CA ASN A 79 16.82 -16.22 4.36
C ASN A 79 16.03 -15.81 3.10
N THR A 80 14.73 -15.55 3.23
CA THR A 80 13.84 -15.06 2.15
C THR A 80 13.44 -13.62 2.42
N ASN A 81 13.28 -12.82 1.36
CA ASN A 81 12.69 -11.48 1.51
C ASN A 81 11.19 -11.61 1.75
N GLU A 82 10.78 -11.21 2.93
CA GLU A 82 9.38 -11.19 3.37
C GLU A 82 8.88 -9.74 3.35
N VAL A 83 7.71 -9.52 2.80
CA VAL A 83 7.13 -8.19 2.64
C VAL A 83 5.79 -8.13 3.36
N ILE A 84 5.63 -7.17 4.25
CA ILE A 84 4.33 -6.82 4.81
C ILE A 84 3.88 -5.53 4.14
N GLN A 85 2.80 -5.59 3.37
CA GLN A 85 2.09 -4.42 2.87
C GLN A 85 0.99 -4.07 3.86
N ILE A 86 0.85 -2.78 4.16
CA ILE A 86 -0.05 -2.30 5.19
C ILE A 86 -0.92 -1.20 4.63
N GLN A 87 -2.24 -1.33 4.79
CA GLN A 87 -3.22 -0.32 4.44
C GLN A 87 -3.79 0.31 5.71
N ASN A 88 -4.01 1.61 5.68
CA ASN A 88 -4.67 2.32 6.76
C ASN A 88 -5.92 3.07 6.27
N PRO A 89 -7.08 2.40 6.20
CA PRO A 89 -8.34 3.04 5.84
C PRO A 89 -9.02 3.77 7.02
N THR A 90 -8.37 3.84 8.19
CA THR A 90 -8.94 4.48 9.39
C THR A 90 -8.57 5.96 9.46
N ASP A 91 -9.24 6.73 10.32
CA ASP A 91 -8.96 8.15 10.53
C ASP A 91 -7.76 8.43 11.45
N PHE A 92 -7.14 7.38 11.98
CA PHE A 92 -6.00 7.48 12.89
C PHE A 92 -4.73 6.99 12.22
N LYS A 93 -3.59 7.53 12.64
CA LYS A 93 -2.31 7.03 12.17
C LYS A 93 -1.94 5.73 12.88
N HIS A 94 -1.28 4.86 12.15
CA HIS A 94 -0.75 3.60 12.64
C HIS A 94 0.73 3.46 12.26
N GLN A 95 1.44 2.58 12.96
CA GLN A 95 2.83 2.22 12.65
C GLN A 95 3.04 0.77 13.07
N LEU A 96 3.43 -0.08 12.14
CA LEU A 96 3.74 -1.46 12.45
C LEU A 96 5.21 -1.56 12.86
N ILE A 97 5.44 -2.19 14.00
CA ILE A 97 6.75 -2.53 14.53
C ILE A 97 6.88 -4.04 14.55
N ILE A 98 8.03 -4.56 14.16
CA ILE A 98 8.45 -5.95 14.38
C ILE A 98 9.50 -5.95 15.47
N ASP A 99 9.33 -6.80 16.46
CA ASP A 99 10.25 -6.95 17.58
C ASP A 99 10.68 -8.41 17.80
N PHE A 100 11.85 -8.55 18.42
CA PHE A 100 12.37 -9.82 18.88
C PHE A 100 12.98 -9.61 20.27
N ASN A 101 12.51 -10.39 21.26
CA ASN A 101 12.92 -10.26 22.66
C ASN A 101 12.82 -8.82 23.21
N GLY A 102 11.73 -8.11 22.85
CA GLY A 102 11.50 -6.73 23.27
C GLY A 102 12.34 -5.67 22.57
N LYS A 103 13.17 -6.04 21.59
CA LYS A 103 13.94 -5.11 20.77
C LYS A 103 13.32 -4.95 19.39
N GLN A 104 13.03 -3.71 19.01
CA GLN A 104 12.58 -3.38 17.66
C GLN A 104 13.66 -3.75 16.63
N ILE A 105 13.24 -4.48 15.58
CA ILE A 105 14.13 -4.88 14.48
C ILE A 105 13.72 -4.27 13.15
N ALA A 106 12.44 -3.92 12.98
CA ALA A 106 11.94 -3.25 11.78
C ALA A 106 10.70 -2.39 12.09
N THR A 107 10.42 -1.42 11.23
CA THR A 107 9.24 -0.55 11.33
C THR A 107 8.77 -0.08 9.97
N SER A 108 7.46 0.13 9.83
CA SER A 108 6.87 0.78 8.64
C SER A 108 7.05 2.29 8.60
N GLY A 109 7.47 2.90 9.73
CA GLY A 109 7.22 4.32 9.95
C GLY A 109 5.73 4.62 10.13
N ASP A 110 5.40 5.91 10.31
CA ASP A 110 4.01 6.37 10.43
C ASP A 110 3.23 6.17 9.13
N ILE A 111 2.07 5.56 9.23
CA ILE A 111 1.11 5.38 8.13
C ILE A 111 -0.10 6.27 8.43
N ALA A 112 -0.22 7.39 7.72
CA ALA A 112 -1.32 8.33 7.89
C ALA A 112 -2.66 7.73 7.48
N SER A 113 -3.76 8.36 7.90
CA SER A 113 -5.11 8.04 7.43
C SER A 113 -5.18 7.97 5.89
N GLY A 114 -5.83 6.96 5.34
CA GLY A 114 -5.98 6.73 3.90
C GLY A 114 -4.70 6.34 3.16
N SER A 115 -3.58 6.16 3.86
CA SER A 115 -2.27 5.85 3.26
C SER A 115 -1.91 4.38 3.39
N SER A 116 -0.81 4.00 2.73
CA SER A 116 -0.23 2.65 2.82
C SER A 116 1.23 2.72 3.26
N GLY A 117 1.69 1.64 3.87
CA GLY A 117 3.08 1.46 4.27
C GLY A 117 3.59 0.08 3.89
N GLN A 118 4.88 -0.15 4.09
CA GLN A 118 5.51 -1.42 3.78
C GLN A 118 6.70 -1.68 4.70
N ILE A 119 6.90 -2.95 5.04
CA ILE A 119 8.13 -3.44 5.68
C ILE A 119 8.70 -4.53 4.79
N ILE A 120 10.01 -4.51 4.56
CA ILE A 120 10.74 -5.59 3.91
C ILE A 120 11.78 -6.09 4.91
N VAL A 121 11.73 -7.38 5.23
CA VAL A 121 12.69 -8.03 6.13
C VAL A 121 13.20 -9.32 5.50
N LYS A 122 14.43 -9.68 5.86
CA LYS A 122 15.05 -10.97 5.53
C LYS A 122 15.53 -11.62 6.82
N PRO A 123 14.67 -12.37 7.51
CA PRO A 123 15.08 -13.03 8.75
C PRO A 123 16.17 -14.05 8.45
N ASN A 124 17.22 -14.07 9.25
CA ASN A 124 18.36 -14.98 9.08
C ASN A 124 18.35 -16.18 10.04
N MET A 125 17.32 -16.30 10.86
CA MET A 125 17.16 -17.36 11.83
C MET A 125 15.68 -17.76 12.02
N ALA A 126 15.44 -19.00 12.31
CA ALA A 126 14.13 -19.48 12.73
C ALA A 126 13.79 -18.96 14.14
N GLY A 127 12.50 -18.80 14.43
CA GLY A 127 12.05 -18.35 15.75
C GLY A 127 10.71 -17.65 15.71
N THR A 128 10.26 -17.20 16.88
CA THR A 128 9.03 -16.46 17.06
C THR A 128 9.35 -14.99 17.34
N PHE A 129 8.80 -14.10 16.54
CA PHE A 129 8.92 -12.67 16.65
C PHE A 129 7.54 -12.08 16.96
N GLY A 130 7.51 -10.89 17.56
CA GLY A 130 6.29 -10.10 17.73
C GLY A 130 6.11 -9.08 16.62
N TYR A 131 4.87 -8.69 16.37
CA TYR A 131 4.56 -7.44 15.70
C TYR A 131 3.42 -6.73 16.40
N HIS A 132 3.46 -5.40 16.40
CA HIS A 132 2.42 -4.58 17.02
C HIS A 132 2.34 -3.19 16.38
N CYS A 133 1.24 -2.48 16.65
CA CYS A 133 1.17 -1.05 16.33
C CYS A 133 1.80 -0.23 17.46
N LEU A 134 2.66 0.74 17.13
CA LEU A 134 3.26 1.64 18.11
C LEU A 134 2.20 2.35 18.97
N TYR A 135 1.10 2.79 18.35
CA TYR A 135 0.05 3.59 18.99
C TYR A 135 -1.00 2.76 19.72
N HIS A 136 -1.16 1.47 19.34
CA HIS A 136 -2.20 0.56 19.86
C HIS A 136 -1.64 -0.83 20.18
N PRO A 137 -0.59 -0.94 21.02
CA PRO A 137 0.17 -2.19 21.18
C PRO A 137 -0.60 -3.31 21.88
N THR A 138 -1.68 -2.98 22.58
CA THR A 138 -2.48 -3.96 23.31
C THR A 138 -3.48 -4.70 22.44
N THR A 139 -4.02 -4.06 21.41
CA THR A 139 -5.09 -4.58 20.55
C THR A 139 -4.66 -4.87 19.12
N MET A 140 -3.66 -4.16 18.60
CA MET A 140 -3.09 -4.36 17.26
C MET A 140 -1.75 -5.08 17.37
N LYS A 141 -1.75 -6.39 17.58
CA LYS A 141 -0.54 -7.19 17.77
C LYS A 141 -0.73 -8.62 17.29
N GLY A 142 0.35 -9.26 16.89
CA GLY A 142 0.37 -10.66 16.51
C GLY A 142 1.78 -11.22 16.57
N ILE A 143 1.96 -12.40 16.00
CA ILE A 143 3.26 -13.09 15.95
C ILE A 143 3.69 -13.35 14.52
N ILE A 144 5.00 -13.41 14.32
CA ILE A 144 5.66 -13.86 13.11
C ILE A 144 6.40 -15.16 13.46
N GLN A 145 6.06 -16.22 12.79
CA GLN A 145 6.74 -17.51 12.91
C GLN A 145 7.71 -17.67 11.75
N VAL A 146 9.01 -17.70 12.03
CA VAL A 146 10.07 -17.90 11.03
C VAL A 146 10.49 -19.38 11.02
N GLN A 147 10.48 -20.01 9.85
CA GLN A 147 10.86 -21.39 9.60
C GLN A 147 12.02 -21.49 8.61
#